data_75bf81fee3ffe566107d8b36719562b8
#
_entry.id   75bf81fee3ffe566107d8b36719562b8
#
_cell.length_a   1.000
_cell.length_b   1.000
_cell.length_c   1.000
_cell.angle_alpha   90.00
_cell.angle_beta   90.00
_cell.angle_gamma   90.00
#
_symmetry.space_group_name_H-M   'P 1'
#
loop_
_entity.id
_entity.type
_entity.pdbx_description
1 polymer ?
#
loop_
_entity_poly.entity_id
_entity_poly.type
_entity_poly.pdbx_seq_one_letter_code
_entity_poly.pdbx_strand_id
1 'polypeptide(L)'
;MRRLLERRKAATMPWWFRIAAVAFFAVVVSATSSLAQAPGYVRVKLLKAGLMVGAGGGNGVLTYRGRDYPFRVSGLSLGVTAGASVSRLEGWASGIRQVSDFAGTYSSVGGGGAFVGGAGGVQLGNEKGVKIALRGPKAGMEFAANLSEIRISLK
;
A
#
# COMPACT_ATOMS: atom_id res chain seq x y z
N MET A 1 54.18 39.66 -43.60
CA MET A 1 53.71 38.31 -43.31
C MET A 1 53.69 38.12 -41.81
N ARG A 2 52.59 38.53 -41.14
CA ARG A 2 52.45 38.47 -39.67
C ARG A 2 51.43 37.39 -39.35
N ARG A 3 51.89 36.30 -38.79
CA ARG A 3 51.01 35.23 -38.26
C ARG A 3 50.46 35.65 -36.89
N LEU A 4 49.20 35.92 -36.84
CA LEU A 4 48.45 36.12 -35.60
C LEU A 4 48.26 34.76 -34.92
N LEU A 5 49.04 34.51 -33.88
CA LEU A 5 48.80 33.42 -32.94
C LEU A 5 47.62 33.80 -32.03
N GLU A 6 46.46 33.35 -32.38
CA GLU A 6 45.33 33.38 -31.46
C GLU A 6 45.61 32.43 -30.29
N ARG A 7 46.03 32.99 -29.18
CA ARG A 7 46.01 32.28 -27.90
C ARG A 7 44.55 32.04 -27.51
N ARG A 8 44.12 30.81 -27.70
CA ARG A 8 42.87 30.36 -27.04
C ARG A 8 43.09 30.50 -25.55
N LYS A 9 42.48 31.54 -24.95
CA LYS A 9 42.33 31.63 -23.49
C LYS A 9 41.46 30.46 -23.03
N ALA A 10 42.10 29.44 -22.46
CA ALA A 10 41.37 28.45 -21.71
C ALA A 10 40.65 29.15 -20.57
N ALA A 11 39.33 29.21 -20.65
CA ALA A 11 38.49 29.77 -19.59
C ALA A 11 38.65 28.88 -18.36
N THR A 12 39.53 29.30 -17.46
CA THR A 12 39.66 28.64 -16.16
C THR A 12 38.38 28.93 -15.37
N MET A 13 37.58 27.92 -15.28
CA MET A 13 36.33 27.96 -14.49
C MET A 13 36.64 28.38 -13.06
N PRO A 14 36.02 29.47 -12.54
CA PRO A 14 36.35 30.00 -11.22
C PRO A 14 36.10 28.97 -10.13
N TRP A 15 36.94 28.96 -9.12
CA TRP A 15 37.01 27.96 -8.06
C TRP A 15 35.66 27.78 -7.32
N TRP A 16 34.88 28.81 -7.21
CA TRP A 16 33.56 28.77 -6.59
C TRP A 16 32.53 27.93 -7.40
N PHE A 17 32.67 27.86 -8.73
CA PHE A 17 31.90 26.96 -9.58
C PHE A 17 32.24 25.49 -9.30
N ARG A 18 33.50 25.20 -9.02
CA ARG A 18 33.94 23.83 -8.63
C ARG A 18 33.36 23.43 -7.27
N ILE A 19 33.33 24.34 -6.31
CA ILE A 19 32.75 24.10 -4.99
C ILE A 19 31.22 23.92 -5.11
N ALA A 20 30.54 24.75 -5.90
CA ALA A 20 29.11 24.60 -6.15
C ALA A 20 28.74 23.27 -6.82
N ALA A 21 29.54 22.83 -7.79
CA ALA A 21 29.34 21.54 -8.47
C ALA A 21 29.55 20.35 -7.53
N VAL A 22 30.58 20.40 -6.66
CA VAL A 22 30.81 19.34 -5.65
C VAL A 22 29.72 19.32 -4.61
N ALA A 23 29.26 20.47 -4.13
CA ALA A 23 28.15 20.57 -3.17
C ALA A 23 26.85 20.05 -3.78
N PHE A 24 26.55 20.36 -5.03
CA PHE A 24 25.38 19.87 -5.75
C PHE A 24 25.44 18.34 -5.92
N PHE A 25 26.62 17.80 -6.26
CA PHE A 25 26.79 16.35 -6.39
C PHE A 25 26.66 15.62 -5.05
N ALA A 26 27.14 16.21 -3.95
CA ALA A 26 26.99 15.65 -2.61
C ALA A 26 25.54 15.60 -2.15
N VAL A 27 24.72 16.59 -2.50
CA VAL A 27 23.27 16.62 -2.20
C VAL A 27 22.52 15.54 -2.99
N VAL A 28 22.89 15.29 -4.24
CA VAL A 28 22.24 14.27 -5.08
C VAL A 28 22.56 12.85 -4.59
N VAL A 29 23.78 12.62 -4.07
CA VAL A 29 24.18 11.30 -3.54
C VAL A 29 23.53 11.02 -2.17
N SER A 30 23.13 12.04 -1.44
CA SER A 30 22.42 11.91 -0.16
C SER A 30 20.93 11.58 -0.33
N ALA A 31 20.44 11.40 -1.55
CA ALA A 31 19.15 10.77 -1.80
C ALA A 31 19.24 9.33 -1.27
N THR A 32 19.05 9.20 0.05
CA THR A 32 18.91 7.90 0.72
C THR A 32 17.88 7.12 -0.08
N SER A 33 18.28 5.96 -0.55
CA SER A 33 17.36 4.99 -1.10
C SER A 33 16.26 4.80 -0.05
N SER A 34 15.15 5.50 -0.22
CA SER A 34 13.93 5.12 0.46
C SER A 34 13.80 3.65 0.14
N LEU A 35 14.01 2.80 1.13
CA LEU A 35 13.73 1.37 0.99
C LEU A 35 12.24 1.30 0.66
N ALA A 36 11.93 1.38 -0.62
CA ALA A 36 10.59 1.19 -1.13
C ALA A 36 10.18 -0.20 -0.65
N GLN A 37 9.43 -0.22 0.43
CA GLN A 37 8.94 -1.47 0.99
C GLN A 37 8.15 -2.15 -0.11
N ALA A 38 8.61 -3.32 -0.55
CA ALA A 38 7.97 -4.04 -1.62
C ALA A 38 6.48 -4.22 -1.26
N PRO A 39 5.57 -3.81 -2.13
CA PRO A 39 4.15 -4.01 -1.87
C PRO A 39 3.84 -5.51 -1.93
N GLY A 40 2.96 -5.94 -1.03
CA GLY A 40 2.41 -7.30 -1.07
C GLY A 40 1.13 -7.32 -1.91
N TYR A 41 0.96 -8.35 -2.74
CA TYR A 41 -0.31 -8.57 -3.45
C TYR A 41 -1.24 -9.41 -2.60
N VAL A 42 -2.47 -8.96 -2.42
CA VAL A 42 -3.47 -9.59 -1.54
C VAL A 42 -4.64 -10.08 -2.37
N ARG A 43 -4.99 -11.34 -2.19
CA ARG A 43 -6.22 -11.93 -2.71
C ARG A 43 -7.00 -12.50 -1.53
N VAL A 44 -8.25 -12.13 -1.41
CA VAL A 44 -9.09 -12.59 -0.30
C VAL A 44 -10.48 -12.99 -0.79
N LYS A 45 -10.97 -14.10 -0.26
CA LYS A 45 -12.33 -14.58 -0.44
C LYS A 45 -13.07 -14.48 0.88
N LEU A 46 -14.12 -13.69 0.91
CA LEU A 46 -14.94 -13.44 2.07
C LEU A 46 -16.29 -14.13 1.93
N LEU A 47 -16.73 -14.70 3.01
CA LEU A 47 -18.01 -15.37 3.15
C LEU A 47 -18.82 -14.60 4.19
N LYS A 48 -20.04 -14.28 3.86
CA LYS A 48 -21.02 -13.64 4.72
C LYS A 48 -22.26 -14.52 4.82
N ALA A 49 -22.76 -14.71 6.02
CA ALA A 49 -24.01 -15.43 6.23
C ALA A 49 -24.76 -14.82 7.43
N GLY A 50 -26.07 -14.60 7.29
CA GLY A 50 -26.92 -14.10 8.38
C GLY A 50 -28.34 -13.84 7.94
N LEU A 51 -29.25 -13.79 8.90
CA LEU A 51 -30.68 -13.52 8.68
C LEU A 51 -31.13 -12.20 9.31
N MET A 52 -30.43 -11.59 10.19
CA MET A 52 -30.66 -10.25 10.75
C MET A 52 -29.36 -9.63 11.23
N VAL A 53 -28.56 -10.38 11.96
CA VAL A 53 -27.18 -10.03 12.32
C VAL A 53 -26.28 -11.05 11.66
N GLY A 54 -25.41 -10.60 10.75
CA GLY A 54 -24.52 -11.47 10.01
C GLY A 54 -23.13 -11.51 10.64
N ALA A 55 -22.56 -12.69 10.69
CA ALA A 55 -21.13 -12.89 10.93
C ALA A 55 -20.44 -13.27 9.62
N GLY A 56 -19.22 -12.84 9.46
CA GLY A 56 -18.44 -13.15 8.27
C GLY A 56 -16.99 -13.42 8.59
N GLY A 57 -16.36 -14.13 7.67
CA GLY A 57 -14.95 -14.43 7.73
C GLY A 57 -14.42 -14.71 6.33
N GLY A 58 -13.15 -15.01 6.25
CA GLY A 58 -12.57 -15.31 4.96
C GLY A 58 -11.20 -15.95 5.03
N ASN A 59 -10.74 -16.33 3.86
CA ASN A 59 -9.40 -16.81 3.67
C ASN A 59 -8.77 -16.05 2.51
N GLY A 60 -7.47 -15.78 2.61
CA GLY A 60 -6.72 -15.11 1.57
C GLY A 60 -5.29 -15.58 1.49
N VAL A 61 -4.59 -15.01 0.52
CA VAL A 61 -3.17 -15.21 0.32
C VAL A 61 -2.52 -13.85 0.11
N LEU A 62 -1.48 -13.57 0.87
CA LEU A 62 -0.57 -12.47 0.67
C LEU A 62 0.64 -12.99 -0.11
N THR A 63 0.87 -12.50 -1.30
CA THR A 63 2.11 -12.73 -2.05
C THR A 63 3.08 -11.59 -1.73
N TYR A 64 4.15 -11.89 -1.02
CA TYR A 64 5.14 -10.89 -0.59
C TYR A 64 6.55 -11.41 -0.81
N ARG A 65 7.37 -10.63 -1.51
CA ARG A 65 8.76 -10.99 -1.88
C ARG A 65 8.86 -12.37 -2.56
N GLY A 66 7.91 -12.67 -3.46
CA GLY A 66 7.88 -13.92 -4.22
C GLY A 66 7.43 -15.16 -3.44
N ARG A 67 6.90 -14.99 -2.23
CA ARG A 67 6.34 -16.07 -1.41
C ARG A 67 4.89 -15.83 -1.08
N ASP A 68 4.13 -16.90 -0.99
CA ASP A 68 2.72 -16.89 -0.64
C ASP A 68 2.53 -17.21 0.85
N TYR A 69 1.78 -16.35 1.52
CA TYR A 69 1.45 -16.47 2.94
C TYR A 69 -0.07 -16.56 3.08
N PRO A 70 -0.60 -17.75 3.34
CA PRO A 70 -2.02 -17.92 3.60
C PRO A 70 -2.44 -17.22 4.88
N PHE A 71 -3.61 -16.59 4.86
CA PHE A 71 -4.16 -15.93 6.04
C PHE A 71 -5.67 -16.16 6.17
N ARG A 72 -6.17 -15.90 7.37
CA ARG A 72 -7.59 -15.93 7.72
C ARG A 72 -8.04 -14.54 8.12
N VAL A 73 -9.26 -14.20 7.72
CA VAL A 73 -9.98 -12.99 8.14
C VAL A 73 -11.13 -13.39 9.06
N SER A 74 -11.27 -12.69 10.17
CA SER A 74 -12.36 -12.86 11.13
C SER A 74 -12.85 -11.48 11.64
N GLY A 75 -13.95 -11.45 12.37
CA GLY A 75 -14.47 -10.21 12.95
C GLY A 75 -15.23 -9.32 11.95
N LEU A 76 -15.64 -9.84 10.80
CA LEU A 76 -16.53 -9.12 9.91
C LEU A 76 -17.89 -8.96 10.57
N SER A 77 -18.11 -7.82 11.23
CA SER A 77 -19.45 -7.40 11.65
C SER A 77 -20.19 -6.92 10.42
N LEU A 78 -21.22 -7.59 10.07
CA LEU A 78 -22.07 -7.21 8.95
C LEU A 78 -23.38 -6.71 9.52
N GLY A 79 -23.75 -5.50 9.15
CA GLY A 79 -25.08 -4.98 9.42
C GLY A 79 -26.17 -5.95 8.93
N VAL A 80 -27.41 -5.53 8.92
CA VAL A 80 -28.55 -6.35 8.51
C VAL A 80 -28.25 -7.04 7.17
N THR A 81 -28.09 -8.36 7.20
CA THR A 81 -27.82 -9.18 6.01
C THR A 81 -28.87 -10.28 5.97
N ALA A 82 -29.61 -10.35 4.87
CA ALA A 82 -30.49 -11.47 4.59
C ALA A 82 -29.80 -12.40 3.57
N GLY A 83 -29.41 -13.61 4.00
CA GLY A 83 -28.84 -14.62 3.11
C GLY A 83 -27.34 -14.84 3.27
N ALA A 84 -26.76 -15.50 2.25
CA ALA A 84 -25.34 -15.78 2.17
C ALA A 84 -24.74 -15.16 0.91
N SER A 85 -23.55 -14.58 1.03
CA SER A 85 -22.83 -14.02 -0.10
C SER A 85 -21.33 -14.34 -0.05
N VAL A 86 -20.73 -14.44 -1.22
CA VAL A 86 -19.30 -14.64 -1.41
C VAL A 86 -18.74 -13.47 -2.20
N SER A 87 -17.74 -12.82 -1.65
CA SER A 87 -17.03 -11.73 -2.32
C SER A 87 -15.57 -12.09 -2.51
N ARG A 88 -15.04 -11.82 -3.69
CA ARG A 88 -13.61 -11.93 -4.00
C ARG A 88 -13.05 -10.53 -4.16
N LEU A 89 -12.00 -10.24 -3.41
CA LEU A 89 -11.31 -8.97 -3.43
C LEU A 89 -9.84 -9.21 -3.68
N GLU A 90 -9.23 -8.28 -4.39
CA GLU A 90 -7.79 -8.28 -4.65
C GLU A 90 -7.23 -6.87 -4.52
N GLY A 91 -5.95 -6.77 -4.26
CA GLY A 91 -5.31 -5.47 -4.11
C GLY A 91 -3.91 -5.54 -3.56
N TRP A 92 -3.47 -4.47 -2.95
CA TRP A 92 -2.10 -4.28 -2.53
C TRP A 92 -2.01 -3.91 -1.06
N ALA A 93 -1.02 -4.49 -0.40
CA ALA A 93 -0.63 -4.13 0.96
C ALA A 93 0.71 -3.38 0.91
N SER A 94 0.79 -2.27 1.60
CA SER A 94 1.99 -1.44 1.75
C SER A 94 2.36 -1.29 3.22
N GLY A 95 3.58 -0.84 3.52
CA GLY A 95 4.04 -0.67 4.90
C GLY A 95 4.48 -1.96 5.58
N ILE A 96 4.61 -3.07 4.84
CA ILE A 96 5.07 -4.35 5.37
C ILE A 96 6.60 -4.32 5.50
N ARG A 97 7.13 -4.36 6.70
CA ARG A 97 8.57 -4.49 6.99
C ARG A 97 8.94 -5.97 7.13
N GLN A 98 8.13 -6.70 7.86
CA GLN A 98 8.22 -8.15 8.04
C GLN A 98 6.82 -8.77 7.89
N VAL A 99 6.76 -10.03 7.48
CA VAL A 99 5.47 -10.70 7.18
C VAL A 99 4.50 -10.68 8.37
N SER A 100 5.01 -10.77 9.60
CA SER A 100 4.21 -10.71 10.82
C SER A 100 3.50 -9.36 11.02
N ASP A 101 3.95 -8.27 10.37
CA ASP A 101 3.27 -6.98 10.44
C ASP A 101 1.92 -7.01 9.73
N PHE A 102 1.76 -7.91 8.75
CA PHE A 102 0.51 -8.10 8.04
C PHE A 102 -0.59 -8.71 8.91
N ALA A 103 -0.23 -9.45 9.94
CA ALA A 103 -1.20 -9.94 10.92
C ALA A 103 -1.53 -8.85 11.94
N GLY A 104 -2.81 -8.72 12.25
CA GLY A 104 -3.29 -7.72 13.21
C GLY A 104 -4.75 -7.36 13.01
N THR A 105 -5.18 -6.36 13.75
CA THR A 105 -6.50 -5.79 13.65
C THR A 105 -6.48 -4.62 12.68
N TYR A 106 -7.42 -4.60 11.75
CA TYR A 106 -7.54 -3.59 10.72
C TYR A 106 -8.85 -2.83 10.85
N SER A 107 -8.78 -1.53 10.69
CA SER A 107 -9.93 -0.64 10.62
C SER A 107 -9.91 0.16 9.31
N SER A 108 -11.04 0.73 8.93
CA SER A 108 -11.11 1.59 7.75
C SER A 108 -10.30 2.87 7.97
N VAL A 109 -9.47 3.22 7.01
CA VAL A 109 -8.69 4.47 7.02
C VAL A 109 -9.50 5.56 6.33
N GLY A 110 -9.85 6.63 7.06
CA GLY A 110 -10.50 7.79 6.45
C GLY A 110 -11.90 8.12 6.96
N GLY A 111 -12.31 7.65 8.16
CA GLY A 111 -13.52 8.12 8.85
C GLY A 111 -14.78 8.01 8.02
N GLY A 112 -15.45 6.87 8.06
CA GLY A 112 -16.76 6.67 7.44
C GLY A 112 -16.69 6.41 5.93
N GLY A 113 -16.49 5.15 5.58
CA GLY A 113 -16.65 4.67 4.19
C GLY A 113 -15.65 5.24 3.21
N ALA A 114 -14.39 4.86 3.32
CA ALA A 114 -13.36 5.33 2.39
C ALA A 114 -13.57 4.76 0.98
N PHE A 115 -14.34 5.48 0.19
CA PHE A 115 -14.31 5.34 -1.26
C PHE A 115 -12.99 5.93 -1.78
N VAL A 116 -12.00 5.12 -2.01
CA VAL A 116 -10.84 5.55 -2.76
C VAL A 116 -11.10 5.34 -4.25
N GLY A 117 -11.44 6.43 -4.92
CA GLY A 117 -11.51 6.49 -6.39
C GLY A 117 -12.57 5.63 -7.03
N GLY A 118 -13.77 6.12 -7.16
CA GLY A 118 -14.73 5.86 -8.26
C GLY A 118 -15.23 4.45 -8.57
N ALA A 119 -14.58 3.40 -8.12
CA ALA A 119 -14.91 2.02 -8.45
C ALA A 119 -14.65 1.10 -7.26
N GLY A 120 -15.56 1.11 -6.28
CA GLY A 120 -15.69 0.03 -5.30
C GLY A 120 -14.40 -0.51 -4.67
N GLY A 121 -13.65 0.32 -3.93
CA GLY A 121 -12.48 -0.11 -3.20
C GLY A 121 -12.60 0.18 -1.71
N VAL A 122 -11.88 -0.55 -0.87
CA VAL A 122 -11.78 -0.32 0.57
C VAL A 122 -10.31 -0.17 0.96
N GLN A 123 -10.02 0.81 1.81
CA GLN A 123 -8.70 0.96 2.45
C GLN A 123 -8.79 0.60 3.93
N LEU A 124 -7.87 -0.24 4.34
CA LEU A 124 -7.75 -0.71 5.71
C LEU A 124 -6.35 -0.43 6.23
N GLY A 125 -6.23 -0.09 7.50
CA GLY A 125 -4.95 0.11 8.16
C GLY A 125 -4.89 -0.62 9.49
N ASN A 126 -3.71 -1.08 9.86
CA ASN A 126 -3.46 -1.65 11.18
C ASN A 126 -2.54 -0.78 12.02
N GLU A 127 -2.43 -1.08 13.30
CA GLU A 127 -1.57 -0.40 14.27
C GLU A 127 -0.07 -0.46 13.95
N LYS A 128 0.35 -1.44 13.16
CA LYS A 128 1.76 -1.62 12.74
C LYS A 128 2.13 -0.80 11.50
N GLY A 129 1.17 0.00 10.97
CA GLY A 129 1.38 0.86 9.82
C GLY A 129 1.19 0.18 8.47
N VAL A 130 0.72 -1.07 8.44
CA VAL A 130 0.35 -1.74 7.19
C VAL A 130 -0.98 -1.18 6.69
N LYS A 131 -1.02 -0.81 5.42
CA LYS A 131 -2.22 -0.35 4.72
C LYS A 131 -2.57 -1.33 3.61
N ILE A 132 -3.82 -1.74 3.52
CA ILE A 132 -4.34 -2.63 2.48
C ILE A 132 -5.38 -1.88 1.67
N ALA A 133 -5.20 -1.84 0.35
CA ALA A 133 -6.19 -1.31 -0.58
C ALA A 133 -6.75 -2.48 -1.39
N LEU A 134 -8.03 -2.79 -1.22
CA LEU A 134 -8.70 -3.89 -1.90
C LEU A 134 -9.75 -3.37 -2.87
N ARG A 135 -9.93 -4.07 -3.97
CA ARG A 135 -10.95 -3.82 -5.00
C ARG A 135 -11.67 -5.11 -5.35
N GLY A 136 -12.91 -4.99 -5.80
CA GLY A 136 -13.68 -6.12 -6.30
C GLY A 136 -15.12 -5.75 -6.63
N PRO A 137 -15.83 -6.57 -7.39
CA PRO A 137 -17.24 -6.37 -7.64
C PRO A 137 -17.98 -6.38 -6.28
N LYS A 138 -18.70 -5.34 -5.96
CA LYS A 138 -19.42 -5.07 -4.70
C LYS A 138 -18.56 -4.59 -3.51
N ALA A 139 -17.25 -4.30 -3.69
CA ALA A 139 -16.40 -3.84 -2.59
C ALA A 139 -16.79 -2.45 -2.04
N GLY A 140 -17.45 -1.61 -2.82
CA GLY A 140 -17.66 -0.22 -2.48
C GLY A 140 -18.81 0.05 -1.52
N MET A 141 -19.98 -0.52 -1.72
CA MET A 141 -21.18 -0.12 -0.97
C MET A 141 -21.46 -0.98 0.25
N GLU A 142 -21.26 -2.29 0.14
CA GLU A 142 -21.55 -3.19 1.27
C GLU A 142 -20.44 -3.24 2.32
N PHE A 143 -19.19 -2.99 1.90
CA PHE A 143 -18.04 -3.05 2.82
C PHE A 143 -17.78 -1.75 3.55
N ALA A 144 -17.96 -0.62 2.89
CA ALA A 144 -17.66 0.68 3.49
C ALA A 144 -18.59 1.04 4.65
N ALA A 145 -19.84 0.59 4.62
CA ALA A 145 -20.83 0.92 5.63
C ALA A 145 -20.73 0.05 6.90
N ASN A 146 -20.07 -1.11 6.83
CA ASN A 146 -20.17 -2.15 7.88
C ASN A 146 -18.81 -2.70 8.37
N LEU A 147 -17.67 -2.20 7.87
CA LEU A 147 -16.37 -2.61 8.35
C LEU A 147 -15.91 -1.73 9.51
N SER A 148 -16.35 -2.04 10.71
CA SER A 148 -15.81 -1.40 11.90
C SER A 148 -14.42 -1.93 12.24
N GLU A 149 -14.21 -3.22 12.18
CA GLU A 149 -12.95 -3.84 12.57
C GLU A 149 -12.85 -5.27 12.05
N ILE A 150 -11.72 -5.65 11.45
CA ILE A 150 -11.44 -7.03 11.06
C ILE A 150 -10.09 -7.47 11.63
N ARG A 151 -9.95 -8.75 11.90
CA ARG A 151 -8.69 -9.36 12.32
C ARG A 151 -8.14 -10.28 11.24
N ILE A 152 -6.86 -10.07 10.89
CA ILE A 152 -6.09 -10.92 9.99
C ILE A 152 -5.10 -11.74 10.80
N SER A 153 -5.09 -13.05 10.56
CA SER A 153 -4.15 -14.00 11.17
C SER A 153 -3.47 -14.82 10.08
N LEU A 154 -2.15 -14.86 10.09
CA LEU A 154 -1.37 -15.75 9.21
C LEU A 154 -1.58 -17.22 9.65
N LYS A 155 -1.50 -18.13 8.67
CA LYS A 155 -1.60 -19.59 8.93
C LYS A 155 -0.23 -20.22 9.04
#